data_ea8cc28449db48e1063a84091358d584
#
_entry.id   ea8cc28449db48e1063a84091358d584
#
_cell.length_a   1.000
_cell.length_b   1.000
_cell.length_c   1.000
_cell.angle_alpha   90.00
_cell.angle_beta   90.00
_cell.angle_gamma   90.00
#
_symmetry.space_group_name_H-M   'P 1'
#
loop_
_entity.id
_entity.type
_entity.pdbx_description
1 polymer ?
#
loop_
_entity_poly.entity_id
_entity_poly.type
_entity_poly.pdbx_seq_one_letter_code
_entity_poly.pdbx_strand_id
1 'polypeptide(L)'
;MNKFLFSILGIVFIFVSTLILVNQYNTRNFAQTSFLEIEKKYSYKIARDQFGVPHVYGDTDKDAAFGFAYAQAEDDLKHVEMMIKMSRGELSSLNFNSKTIAAIYSLITGDGDIMENLDAIEGVELDFLFKFFNVQDTVNKKISEIPEETINYIKGYADGLNYYAAKNPNLVDQSLYPATAYDLVAGMTFRMPLFYGIDHSIAELINLMDDQEEKVAMNMNALSDNPIVASINTYFKPSGSNAFAVSKSRSQDNETMLVINSHQPLTGPVAWYEIHIKSGEGLNIMGGTFPGSPFVHVGFNENLGWGATVNQPDLSDIYELKLNPENNDQYELDGAWVNFTETDQEFKVKLFGPFSIT
;
A
#
# COMPACT_ATOMS: atom_id res chain seq x y z
N MET A 1 3.84 33.56 -37.86
CA MET A 1 3.03 32.79 -36.90
C MET A 1 2.91 31.32 -37.29
N ASN A 2 2.54 30.97 -38.52
CA ASN A 2 2.34 29.56 -38.91
C ASN A 2 3.58 28.65 -38.80
N LYS A 3 4.78 29.11 -39.19
CA LYS A 3 6.01 28.29 -39.16
C LYS A 3 6.44 27.93 -37.74
N PHE A 4 6.29 28.84 -36.78
CA PHE A 4 6.60 28.63 -35.38
C PHE A 4 5.61 27.62 -34.75
N LEU A 5 4.34 27.74 -35.06
CA LEU A 5 3.31 26.80 -34.61
C LEU A 5 3.52 25.39 -35.18
N PHE A 6 3.89 25.27 -36.47
CA PHE A 6 4.24 23.99 -37.09
C PHE A 6 5.50 23.36 -36.46
N SER A 7 6.49 24.17 -36.08
CA SER A 7 7.68 23.67 -35.39
C SER A 7 7.34 23.14 -33.99
N ILE A 8 6.50 23.83 -33.20
CA ILE A 8 6.05 23.36 -31.92
C ILE A 8 5.24 22.07 -32.03
N LEU A 9 4.28 22.01 -32.97
CA LEU A 9 3.51 20.79 -33.22
C LEU A 9 4.40 19.62 -33.65
N GLY A 10 5.43 19.88 -34.47
CA GLY A 10 6.42 18.87 -34.84
C GLY A 10 7.23 18.34 -33.67
N ILE A 11 7.67 19.23 -32.75
CA ILE A 11 8.40 18.86 -31.54
C ILE A 11 7.49 18.05 -30.62
N VAL A 12 6.24 18.48 -30.40
CA VAL A 12 5.26 17.76 -29.58
C VAL A 12 4.98 16.38 -30.17
N PHE A 13 4.81 16.27 -31.49
CA PHE A 13 4.60 14.99 -32.17
C PHE A 13 5.79 14.04 -32.02
N ILE A 14 7.02 14.53 -32.22
CA ILE A 14 8.24 13.73 -31.99
C ILE A 14 8.33 13.29 -30.57
N PHE A 15 8.06 14.18 -29.62
CA PHE A 15 8.08 13.89 -28.19
C PHE A 15 7.06 12.80 -27.83
N VAL A 16 5.80 12.95 -28.24
CA VAL A 16 4.74 11.94 -27.98
C VAL A 16 5.08 10.60 -28.67
N SER A 17 5.59 10.63 -29.91
CA SER A 17 6.01 9.40 -30.60
C SER A 17 7.16 8.70 -29.88
N THR A 18 8.14 9.46 -29.39
CA THR A 18 9.25 8.93 -28.59
C THR A 18 8.73 8.30 -27.29
N LEU A 19 7.77 8.95 -26.63
CA LEU A 19 7.12 8.44 -25.42
C LEU A 19 6.44 7.09 -25.67
N ILE A 20 5.68 7.00 -26.76
CA ILE A 20 5.00 5.75 -27.14
C ILE A 20 6.02 4.65 -27.42
N LEU A 21 7.12 4.95 -28.12
CA LEU A 21 8.17 4.00 -28.44
C LEU A 21 8.92 3.53 -27.17
N VAL A 22 9.23 4.45 -26.26
CA VAL A 22 9.87 4.11 -24.98
C VAL A 22 8.94 3.27 -24.12
N ASN A 23 7.65 3.60 -24.06
CA ASN A 23 6.66 2.80 -23.35
C ASN A 23 6.56 1.38 -23.94
N GLN A 24 6.49 1.27 -25.29
CA GLN A 24 6.49 -0.05 -25.95
C GLN A 24 7.79 -0.82 -25.74
N TYR A 25 8.95 -0.13 -25.65
CA TYR A 25 10.23 -0.76 -25.37
C TYR A 25 10.28 -1.29 -23.94
N ASN A 26 9.84 -0.51 -22.96
CA ASN A 26 9.81 -0.91 -21.55
C ASN A 26 8.83 -2.06 -21.30
N THR A 27 7.68 -2.07 -21.96
CA THR A 27 6.71 -3.18 -21.90
C THR A 27 7.26 -4.46 -22.55
N ARG A 28 8.22 -4.38 -23.47
CA ARG A 28 8.87 -5.56 -24.07
C ARG A 28 10.01 -6.14 -23.21
N ASN A 29 10.62 -5.34 -22.35
CA ASN A 29 11.79 -5.75 -21.56
C ASN A 29 11.46 -6.42 -20.22
N PHE A 30 10.20 -6.49 -19.84
CA PHE A 30 9.79 -7.36 -18.77
C PHE A 30 10.21 -8.80 -19.14
N ALA A 31 10.89 -9.50 -18.23
CA ALA A 31 11.39 -10.87 -18.47
C ALA A 31 10.23 -11.88 -18.56
N GLN A 32 9.24 -11.56 -19.41
CA GLN A 32 7.96 -12.24 -19.59
C GLN A 32 8.14 -13.75 -19.74
N THR A 33 9.14 -14.16 -20.51
CA THR A 33 9.38 -15.57 -20.77
C THR A 33 9.77 -16.35 -19.50
N SER A 34 10.60 -15.77 -18.63
CA SER A 34 11.04 -16.44 -17.40
C SER A 34 9.90 -16.60 -16.39
N PHE A 35 9.00 -15.63 -16.33
CA PHE A 35 7.84 -15.69 -15.44
C PHE A 35 6.71 -16.58 -15.99
N LEU A 36 6.58 -16.76 -17.30
CA LEU A 36 5.67 -17.75 -17.87
C LEU A 36 6.12 -19.18 -17.58
N GLU A 37 7.43 -19.42 -17.50
CA GLU A 37 7.99 -20.74 -17.15
C GLU A 37 7.92 -21.04 -15.64
N ILE A 38 7.73 -20.01 -14.80
CA ILE A 38 7.74 -20.19 -13.34
C ILE A 38 6.56 -21.03 -12.85
N GLU A 39 5.41 -20.95 -13.53
CA GLU A 39 4.22 -21.72 -13.22
C GLU A 39 4.49 -23.22 -13.18
N LYS A 40 5.39 -23.73 -14.04
CA LYS A 40 5.75 -25.15 -14.10
C LYS A 40 6.39 -25.70 -12.80
N LYS A 41 6.77 -24.80 -11.89
CA LYS A 41 7.34 -25.15 -10.58
C LYS A 41 6.28 -25.29 -9.49
N TYR A 42 5.02 -24.96 -9.82
CA TYR A 42 3.92 -24.90 -8.86
C TYR A 42 2.83 -25.90 -9.23
N SER A 43 2.35 -26.63 -8.22
CA SER A 43 1.24 -27.56 -8.33
C SER A 43 0.03 -26.99 -7.61
N TYR A 44 -0.87 -26.35 -8.36
CA TYR A 44 -2.04 -25.67 -7.79
C TYR A 44 -3.29 -25.84 -8.63
N LYS A 45 -4.43 -25.62 -8.01
CA LYS A 45 -5.75 -25.58 -8.66
C LYS A 45 -6.60 -24.47 -8.05
N ILE A 46 -7.27 -23.69 -8.90
CA ILE A 46 -8.26 -22.71 -8.48
C ILE A 46 -9.62 -23.20 -8.93
N ALA A 47 -10.57 -23.26 -8.01
CA ALA A 47 -11.98 -23.48 -8.27
C ALA A 47 -12.77 -22.30 -7.71
N ARG A 48 -13.89 -21.95 -8.34
CA ARG A 48 -14.77 -20.89 -7.84
C ARG A 48 -16.13 -21.48 -7.50
N ASP A 49 -16.68 -21.04 -6.38
CA ASP A 49 -18.03 -21.42 -6.00
C ASP A 49 -19.10 -20.62 -6.77
N GLN A 50 -20.35 -20.82 -6.42
CA GLN A 50 -21.48 -20.13 -7.06
C GLN A 50 -21.51 -18.61 -6.83
N PHE A 51 -20.75 -18.11 -5.84
CA PHE A 51 -20.61 -16.69 -5.52
C PHE A 51 -19.35 -16.07 -6.14
N GLY A 52 -18.53 -16.89 -6.80
CA GLY A 52 -17.26 -16.47 -7.39
C GLY A 52 -16.09 -16.52 -6.42
N VAL A 53 -16.29 -16.91 -5.16
CA VAL A 53 -15.22 -17.01 -4.16
C VAL A 53 -14.20 -18.06 -4.61
N PRO A 54 -12.90 -17.72 -4.69
CA PRO A 54 -11.90 -18.69 -5.10
C PRO A 54 -11.52 -19.65 -3.97
N HIS A 55 -11.47 -20.93 -4.33
CA HIS A 55 -10.94 -22.01 -3.52
C HIS A 55 -9.64 -22.47 -4.16
N VAL A 56 -8.54 -22.23 -3.49
CA VAL A 56 -7.20 -22.52 -3.97
C VAL A 56 -6.66 -23.76 -3.27
N TYR A 57 -6.20 -24.72 -4.06
CA TYR A 57 -5.59 -25.95 -3.60
C TYR A 57 -4.14 -26.01 -4.09
N GLY A 58 -3.18 -26.27 -3.20
CA GLY A 58 -1.77 -26.46 -3.53
C GLY A 58 -1.22 -27.75 -2.93
N ASP A 59 -0.21 -28.35 -3.55
CA ASP A 59 0.49 -29.50 -2.96
C ASP A 59 1.28 -29.05 -1.72
N THR A 60 1.86 -27.84 -1.77
CA THR A 60 2.54 -27.18 -0.64
C THR A 60 1.85 -25.86 -0.31
N ASP A 61 2.17 -25.28 0.86
CA ASP A 61 1.71 -23.94 1.26
C ASP A 61 2.13 -22.88 0.23
N LYS A 62 3.33 -23.02 -0.31
CA LYS A 62 3.88 -22.16 -1.35
C LYS A 62 3.09 -22.24 -2.66
N ASP A 63 2.68 -23.45 -3.06
CA ASP A 63 1.84 -23.66 -4.24
C ASP A 63 0.46 -23.03 -4.07
N ALA A 64 -0.12 -23.18 -2.88
CA ALA A 64 -1.39 -22.53 -2.55
C ALA A 64 -1.26 -21.01 -2.56
N ALA A 65 -0.17 -20.44 -2.04
CA ALA A 65 0.10 -19.00 -2.09
C ALA A 65 0.22 -18.47 -3.53
N PHE A 66 0.84 -19.22 -4.43
CA PHE A 66 0.92 -18.89 -5.86
C PHE A 66 -0.47 -18.80 -6.50
N GLY A 67 -1.30 -19.80 -6.31
CA GLY A 67 -2.66 -19.82 -6.83
C GLY A 67 -3.54 -18.72 -6.21
N PHE A 68 -3.33 -18.42 -4.93
CA PHE A 68 -4.01 -17.33 -4.25
C PHE A 68 -3.72 -15.97 -4.89
N ALA A 69 -2.43 -15.65 -5.09
CA ALA A 69 -2.03 -14.41 -5.72
C ALA A 69 -2.58 -14.25 -7.13
N TYR A 70 -2.59 -15.34 -7.91
CA TYR A 70 -3.17 -15.36 -9.25
C TYR A 70 -4.68 -15.02 -9.21
N ALA A 71 -5.43 -15.69 -8.33
CA ALA A 71 -6.87 -15.45 -8.20
C ALA A 71 -7.18 -14.01 -7.76
N GLN A 72 -6.42 -13.47 -6.82
CA GLN A 72 -6.61 -12.09 -6.35
C GLN A 72 -6.27 -11.06 -7.43
N ALA A 73 -5.19 -11.27 -8.20
CA ALA A 73 -4.84 -10.40 -9.32
C ALA A 73 -5.87 -10.48 -10.46
N GLU A 74 -6.50 -11.65 -10.68
CA GLU A 74 -7.57 -11.82 -11.66
C GLU A 74 -8.82 -11.00 -11.28
N ASP A 75 -9.14 -10.91 -9.99
CA ASP A 75 -10.36 -10.27 -9.49
C ASP A 75 -10.15 -8.78 -9.17
N ASP A 76 -9.00 -8.39 -8.65
CA ASP A 76 -8.76 -7.03 -8.12
C ASP A 76 -7.34 -6.51 -8.37
N LEU A 77 -6.91 -6.60 -9.62
CA LEU A 77 -5.57 -6.14 -10.05
C LEU A 77 -5.27 -4.70 -9.62
N LYS A 78 -6.25 -3.81 -9.78
CA LYS A 78 -6.06 -2.37 -9.50
C LYS A 78 -5.57 -2.12 -8.08
N HIS A 79 -6.19 -2.77 -7.09
CA HIS A 79 -5.81 -2.55 -5.68
C HIS A 79 -4.56 -3.35 -5.30
N VAL A 80 -4.32 -4.51 -5.94
CA VAL A 80 -3.04 -5.23 -5.79
C VAL A 80 -1.87 -4.36 -6.28
N GLU A 81 -1.98 -3.76 -7.46
CA GLU A 81 -0.94 -2.86 -8.00
C GLU A 81 -0.78 -1.58 -7.18
N MET A 82 -1.89 -1.02 -6.66
CA MET A 82 -1.84 0.10 -5.74
C MET A 82 -1.04 -0.25 -4.49
N MET A 83 -1.24 -1.44 -3.93
CA MET A 83 -0.47 -1.89 -2.77
C MET A 83 1.01 -2.08 -3.05
N ILE A 84 1.39 -2.54 -4.25
CA ILE A 84 2.80 -2.61 -4.67
C ILE A 84 3.40 -1.19 -4.75
N LYS A 85 2.68 -0.22 -5.31
CA LYS A 85 3.14 1.18 -5.33
C LYS A 85 3.33 1.74 -3.92
N MET A 86 2.36 1.55 -3.06
CA MET A 86 2.42 1.98 -1.65
C MET A 86 3.60 1.34 -0.92
N SER A 87 3.88 0.06 -1.16
CA SER A 87 5.00 -0.66 -0.55
C SER A 87 6.38 -0.20 -1.00
N ARG A 88 6.44 0.60 -2.04
CA ARG A 88 7.68 1.20 -2.58
C ARG A 88 7.76 2.70 -2.32
N GLY A 89 6.70 3.33 -1.80
CA GLY A 89 6.58 4.79 -1.73
C GLY A 89 6.60 5.41 -3.14
N GLU A 90 5.89 4.81 -4.08
CA GLU A 90 5.80 5.21 -5.49
C GLU A 90 4.33 5.41 -5.93
N LEU A 91 3.46 5.81 -4.99
CA LEU A 91 2.06 6.09 -5.29
C LEU A 91 1.87 7.45 -5.97
N SER A 92 2.81 8.37 -5.73
CA SER A 92 2.76 9.74 -6.25
C SER A 92 2.65 9.78 -7.77
N SER A 93 1.59 10.40 -8.26
CA SER A 93 1.34 10.57 -9.69
C SER A 93 0.66 11.89 -9.99
N LEU A 94 0.96 12.47 -11.16
CA LEU A 94 0.29 13.68 -11.62
C LEU A 94 -1.05 13.32 -12.27
N ASN A 95 -2.12 13.92 -11.73
CA ASN A 95 -3.42 13.93 -12.40
C ASN A 95 -3.44 15.00 -13.50
N PHE A 96 -3.75 14.63 -14.74
CA PHE A 96 -3.83 15.57 -15.86
C PHE A 96 -5.08 16.46 -15.74
N ASN A 97 -4.93 17.57 -15.02
CA ASN A 97 -5.92 18.65 -14.93
C ASN A 97 -5.22 20.01 -15.18
N SER A 98 -5.96 21.11 -15.09
CA SER A 98 -5.39 22.46 -15.32
C SER A 98 -4.29 22.82 -14.30
N LYS A 99 -4.37 22.31 -13.07
CA LYS A 99 -3.34 22.50 -12.02
C LYS A 99 -2.06 21.75 -12.36
N THR A 100 -2.16 20.57 -12.99
CA THR A 100 -1.01 19.78 -13.43
C THR A 100 -0.16 20.54 -14.45
N ILE A 101 -0.81 21.26 -15.38
CA ILE A 101 -0.09 22.06 -16.38
C ILE A 101 0.68 23.20 -15.70
N ALA A 102 0.08 23.83 -14.69
CA ALA A 102 0.74 24.87 -13.92
C ALA A 102 1.91 24.30 -13.09
N ALA A 103 1.73 23.15 -12.45
CA ALA A 103 2.79 22.45 -11.70
C ALA A 103 3.98 22.07 -12.62
N ILE A 104 3.71 21.50 -13.80
CA ILE A 104 4.75 21.20 -14.80
C ILE A 104 5.46 22.46 -15.26
N TYR A 105 4.71 23.53 -15.48
CA TYR A 105 5.29 24.83 -15.87
C TYR A 105 6.22 25.37 -14.77
N SER A 106 5.78 25.35 -13.51
CA SER A 106 6.61 25.77 -12.35
C SER A 106 7.88 24.93 -12.21
N LEU A 107 7.78 23.61 -12.40
CA LEU A 107 8.94 22.71 -12.36
C LEU A 107 9.96 22.97 -13.49
N ILE A 108 9.49 23.34 -14.69
CA ILE A 108 10.35 23.57 -15.85
C ILE A 108 10.99 24.95 -15.78
N THR A 109 10.26 25.96 -15.33
CA THR A 109 10.72 27.36 -15.36
C THR A 109 11.42 27.80 -14.08
N GLY A 110 11.22 27.06 -12.99
CA GLY A 110 11.62 27.51 -11.65
C GLY A 110 10.80 28.71 -11.13
N ASP A 111 9.76 29.10 -11.88
CA ASP A 111 8.84 30.18 -11.54
C ASP A 111 7.57 29.60 -10.91
N GLY A 112 7.36 29.88 -9.65
CA GLY A 112 6.16 29.47 -8.90
C GLY A 112 6.49 28.66 -7.66
N ASP A 113 5.58 28.70 -6.70
CA ASP A 113 5.69 27.91 -5.48
C ASP A 113 5.27 26.47 -5.78
N ILE A 114 6.24 25.55 -5.71
CA ILE A 114 6.01 24.11 -5.89
C ILE A 114 5.00 23.63 -4.84
N MET A 115 5.02 24.21 -3.64
CA MET A 115 4.11 23.85 -2.54
C MET A 115 2.65 24.18 -2.85
N GLU A 116 2.37 25.30 -3.55
CA GLU A 116 1.01 25.62 -4.00
C GLU A 116 0.44 24.64 -5.04
N ASN A 117 1.30 23.88 -5.69
CA ASN A 117 0.93 22.93 -6.75
C ASN A 117 0.99 21.46 -6.30
N LEU A 118 1.33 21.17 -5.04
CA LEU A 118 1.33 19.79 -4.51
C LEU A 118 -0.05 19.14 -4.58
N ASP A 119 -1.13 19.89 -4.47
CA ASP A 119 -2.50 19.42 -4.68
C ASP A 119 -2.73 18.76 -6.06
N ALA A 120 -1.82 18.97 -7.02
CA ALA A 120 -1.88 18.30 -8.32
C ALA A 120 -1.24 16.91 -8.33
N ILE A 121 -0.53 16.56 -7.26
CA ILE A 121 0.15 15.27 -7.10
C ILE A 121 -0.69 14.40 -6.18
N GLU A 122 -1.30 13.37 -6.73
CA GLU A 122 -2.07 12.39 -5.96
C GLU A 122 -1.12 11.39 -5.30
N GLY A 123 -1.35 11.07 -4.04
CA GLY A 123 -0.65 10.01 -3.30
C GLY A 123 0.68 10.41 -2.66
N VAL A 124 1.08 11.68 -2.77
CA VAL A 124 2.35 12.16 -2.19
C VAL A 124 2.37 12.06 -0.68
N GLU A 125 1.22 12.25 -0.03
CA GLU A 125 1.09 12.19 1.42
C GLU A 125 1.35 10.77 1.95
N LEU A 126 0.88 9.74 1.23
CA LEU A 126 1.13 8.35 1.61
C LEU A 126 2.59 7.94 1.33
N ASP A 127 3.18 8.43 0.25
CA ASP A 127 4.61 8.23 0.00
C ASP A 127 5.46 8.94 1.04
N PHE A 128 5.04 10.13 1.50
CA PHE A 128 5.68 10.82 2.63
C PHE A 128 5.60 9.96 3.90
N LEU A 129 4.43 9.45 4.26
CA LEU A 129 4.27 8.59 5.44
C LEU A 129 5.10 7.30 5.34
N PHE A 130 5.16 6.68 4.16
CA PHE A 130 6.00 5.50 3.93
C PHE A 130 7.47 5.78 4.27
N LYS A 131 7.97 6.93 3.85
CA LYS A 131 9.34 7.38 4.13
C LYS A 131 9.51 7.84 5.57
N PHE A 132 8.57 8.59 6.11
CA PHE A 132 8.55 9.06 7.49
C PHE A 132 8.62 7.90 8.49
N PHE A 133 7.87 6.82 8.25
CA PHE A 133 7.95 5.60 9.07
C PHE A 133 9.19 4.76 8.82
N ASN A 134 10.06 5.20 7.91
CA ASN A 134 11.28 4.49 7.54
C ASN A 134 11.04 2.99 7.21
N VAL A 135 9.95 2.72 6.49
CA VAL A 135 9.49 1.35 6.20
C VAL A 135 10.55 0.57 5.43
N GLN A 136 11.16 1.20 4.43
CA GLN A 136 12.17 0.56 3.58
C GLN A 136 13.37 0.04 4.39
N ASP A 137 13.89 0.88 5.27
CA ASP A 137 15.07 0.55 6.08
C ASP A 137 14.74 -0.49 7.14
N THR A 138 13.53 -0.38 7.74
CA THR A 138 13.03 -1.35 8.72
C THR A 138 12.90 -2.73 8.08
N VAL A 139 12.28 -2.83 6.91
CA VAL A 139 12.13 -4.13 6.21
C VAL A 139 13.48 -4.68 5.78
N ASN A 140 14.38 -3.85 5.22
CA ASN A 140 15.72 -4.28 4.85
C ASN A 140 16.49 -4.89 6.02
N LYS A 141 16.36 -4.34 7.21
CA LYS A 141 17.01 -4.84 8.42
C LYS A 141 16.38 -6.11 8.99
N LYS A 142 15.06 -6.26 8.85
CA LYS A 142 14.27 -7.26 9.57
C LYS A 142 13.73 -8.41 8.72
N ILE A 143 13.73 -8.31 7.40
CA ILE A 143 13.17 -9.35 6.52
C ILE A 143 13.86 -10.71 6.69
N SER A 144 15.14 -10.70 7.04
CA SER A 144 15.90 -11.93 7.31
C SER A 144 15.54 -12.63 8.64
N GLU A 145 14.79 -11.96 9.52
CA GLU A 145 14.29 -12.53 10.77
C GLU A 145 12.99 -13.30 10.59
N ILE A 146 12.33 -13.16 9.41
CA ILE A 146 11.12 -13.90 9.07
C ILE A 146 11.45 -15.38 8.89
N PRO A 147 10.71 -16.31 9.53
CA PRO A 147 10.92 -17.75 9.37
C PRO A 147 10.96 -18.17 7.88
N GLU A 148 11.81 -19.12 7.55
CA GLU A 148 12.01 -19.57 6.17
C GLU A 148 10.71 -20.07 5.51
N GLU A 149 9.89 -20.79 6.24
CA GLU A 149 8.59 -21.28 5.78
C GLU A 149 7.67 -20.11 5.38
N THR A 150 7.60 -19.08 6.23
CA THR A 150 6.78 -17.87 5.99
C THR A 150 7.30 -17.09 4.78
N ILE A 151 8.60 -16.85 4.70
CA ILE A 151 9.18 -16.12 3.56
C ILE A 151 9.02 -16.91 2.25
N ASN A 152 9.06 -18.25 2.28
CA ASN A 152 8.81 -19.09 1.12
C ASN A 152 7.35 -19.03 0.67
N TYR A 153 6.40 -18.98 1.62
CA TYR A 153 4.99 -18.73 1.33
C TYR A 153 4.79 -17.37 0.64
N ILE A 154 5.37 -16.31 1.19
CA ILE A 154 5.31 -14.95 0.63
C ILE A 154 5.93 -14.91 -0.78
N LYS A 155 7.05 -15.60 -1.01
CA LYS A 155 7.65 -15.72 -2.35
C LYS A 155 6.72 -16.44 -3.33
N GLY A 156 6.01 -17.48 -2.88
CA GLY A 156 5.00 -18.15 -3.71
C GLY A 156 3.91 -17.18 -4.19
N TYR A 157 3.43 -16.35 -3.29
CA TYR A 157 2.46 -15.31 -3.63
C TYR A 157 3.04 -14.28 -4.62
N ALA A 158 4.27 -13.78 -4.39
CA ALA A 158 4.93 -12.86 -5.33
C ALA A 158 5.10 -13.49 -6.73
N ASP A 159 5.48 -14.75 -6.80
CA ASP A 159 5.62 -15.49 -8.05
C ASP A 159 4.27 -15.64 -8.79
N GLY A 160 3.17 -15.82 -8.05
CA GLY A 160 1.81 -15.85 -8.62
C GLY A 160 1.39 -14.52 -9.25
N LEU A 161 1.71 -13.38 -8.59
CA LEU A 161 1.52 -12.05 -9.15
C LEU A 161 2.34 -11.85 -10.44
N ASN A 162 3.62 -12.24 -10.41
CA ASN A 162 4.52 -12.14 -11.55
C ASN A 162 4.06 -12.99 -12.74
N TYR A 163 3.55 -14.18 -12.46
CA TYR A 163 2.97 -15.05 -13.48
C TYR A 163 1.71 -14.42 -14.10
N TYR A 164 0.81 -13.89 -13.27
CA TYR A 164 -0.38 -13.19 -13.77
C TYR A 164 0.01 -12.03 -14.69
N ALA A 165 0.97 -11.22 -14.26
CA ALA A 165 1.47 -10.08 -15.04
C ALA A 165 2.08 -10.51 -16.38
N ALA A 166 2.89 -11.56 -16.38
CA ALA A 166 3.50 -12.11 -17.59
C ALA A 166 2.45 -12.66 -18.57
N LYS A 167 1.38 -13.25 -18.06
CA LYS A 167 0.28 -13.79 -18.86
C LYS A 167 -0.64 -12.70 -19.41
N ASN A 168 -0.75 -11.57 -18.71
CA ASN A 168 -1.67 -10.48 -19.02
C ASN A 168 -0.95 -9.12 -19.18
N PRO A 169 0.07 -9.01 -20.05
CA PRO A 169 0.95 -7.83 -20.10
C PRO A 169 0.24 -6.54 -20.48
N ASN A 170 -0.93 -6.61 -21.11
CA ASN A 170 -1.71 -5.46 -21.52
C ASN A 170 -2.66 -4.93 -20.42
N LEU A 171 -2.84 -5.69 -19.32
CA LEU A 171 -3.73 -5.34 -18.22
C LEU A 171 -2.97 -4.70 -17.05
N VAL A 172 -1.67 -4.94 -16.95
CA VAL A 172 -0.84 -4.59 -15.80
C VAL A 172 0.02 -3.36 -16.03
N ASP A 173 0.36 -2.64 -14.96
CA ASP A 173 1.44 -1.65 -15.00
C ASP A 173 2.80 -2.37 -14.95
N GLN A 174 3.40 -2.57 -16.12
CA GLN A 174 4.65 -3.31 -16.29
C GLN A 174 5.81 -2.80 -15.42
N SER A 175 5.78 -1.52 -15.02
CA SER A 175 6.83 -0.92 -14.18
C SER A 175 6.86 -1.46 -12.76
N LEU A 176 5.77 -2.11 -12.32
CA LEU A 176 5.63 -2.67 -10.97
C LEU A 176 6.20 -4.10 -10.85
N TYR A 177 6.47 -4.74 -11.97
CA TYR A 177 6.91 -6.13 -11.98
C TYR A 177 8.40 -6.25 -12.33
N PRO A 178 9.12 -7.18 -11.67
CA PRO A 178 8.59 -8.19 -10.78
C PRO A 178 8.18 -7.63 -9.40
N ALA A 179 7.05 -8.13 -8.88
CA ALA A 179 6.73 -8.03 -7.47
C ALA A 179 7.64 -8.99 -6.67
N THR A 180 8.00 -8.61 -5.46
CA THR A 180 8.93 -9.36 -4.61
C THR A 180 8.35 -9.61 -3.22
N ALA A 181 8.93 -10.56 -2.49
CA ALA A 181 8.59 -10.76 -1.08
C ALA A 181 8.81 -9.48 -0.25
N TYR A 182 9.81 -8.67 -0.63
CA TYR A 182 10.07 -7.38 -0.01
C TYR A 182 8.86 -6.45 -0.12
N ASP A 183 8.27 -6.30 -1.32
CA ASP A 183 7.10 -5.45 -1.54
C ASP A 183 5.91 -5.87 -0.65
N LEU A 184 5.68 -7.18 -0.52
CA LEU A 184 4.59 -7.71 0.29
C LEU A 184 4.82 -7.47 1.79
N VAL A 185 6.03 -7.67 2.27
CA VAL A 185 6.40 -7.38 3.67
C VAL A 185 6.35 -5.88 3.95
N ALA A 186 6.86 -5.05 3.04
CA ALA A 186 6.82 -3.59 3.17
C ALA A 186 5.38 -3.05 3.17
N GLY A 187 4.51 -3.58 2.31
CA GLY A 187 3.10 -3.23 2.29
C GLY A 187 2.38 -3.57 3.58
N MET A 188 2.67 -4.72 4.18
CA MET A 188 2.14 -5.09 5.49
C MET A 188 2.67 -4.18 6.61
N THR A 189 3.98 -3.93 6.62
CA THR A 189 4.64 -3.06 7.61
C THR A 189 4.08 -1.64 7.56
N PHE A 190 3.89 -1.08 6.37
CA PHE A 190 3.34 0.26 6.19
C PHE A 190 1.88 0.38 6.60
N ARG A 191 1.08 -0.67 6.33
CA ARG A 191 -0.36 -0.68 6.62
C ARG A 191 -0.66 -0.71 8.11
N MET A 192 0.16 -1.39 8.92
CA MET A 192 -0.12 -1.63 10.33
C MET A 192 -0.30 -0.35 11.16
N PRO A 193 0.58 0.66 11.13
CA PRO A 193 0.40 1.89 11.89
C PRO A 193 -0.92 2.62 11.58
N LEU A 194 -1.37 2.53 10.31
CA LEU A 194 -2.60 3.19 9.85
C LEU A 194 -3.88 2.57 10.44
N PHE A 195 -3.81 1.30 10.88
CA PHE A 195 -4.91 0.65 11.60
C PHE A 195 -4.95 0.96 13.10
N TYR A 196 -3.88 1.51 13.66
CA TYR A 196 -3.75 1.73 15.10
C TYR A 196 -3.86 3.21 15.52
N GLY A 197 -4.45 4.05 14.66
CA GLY A 197 -4.79 5.43 15.02
C GLY A 197 -3.63 6.41 14.92
N ILE A 198 -2.60 6.12 14.14
CA ILE A 198 -1.50 7.08 13.86
C ILE A 198 -2.01 8.37 13.20
N ASP A 199 -3.14 8.29 12.49
CA ASP A 199 -3.84 9.44 11.93
C ASP A 199 -4.26 10.43 13.01
N HIS A 200 -4.74 9.96 14.16
CA HIS A 200 -5.08 10.81 15.31
C HIS A 200 -3.83 11.49 15.88
N SER A 201 -2.72 10.77 16.02
CA SER A 201 -1.46 11.31 16.52
C SER A 201 -0.85 12.36 15.58
N ILE A 202 -0.90 12.11 14.27
CA ILE A 202 -0.48 13.08 13.25
C ILE A 202 -1.38 14.31 13.29
N ALA A 203 -2.69 14.12 13.40
CA ALA A 203 -3.66 15.19 13.51
C ALA A 203 -3.43 16.07 14.74
N GLU A 204 -3.12 15.45 15.89
CA GLU A 204 -2.80 16.16 17.11
C GLU A 204 -1.50 16.96 16.98
N LEU A 205 -0.44 16.39 16.39
CA LEU A 205 0.79 17.08 16.07
C LEU A 205 0.56 18.34 15.22
N ILE A 206 -0.24 18.23 14.17
CA ILE A 206 -0.54 19.34 13.27
C ILE A 206 -1.30 20.45 14.01
N ASN A 207 -2.28 20.10 14.85
CA ASN A 207 -2.98 21.08 15.68
C ASN A 207 -2.06 21.81 16.67
N LEU A 208 -1.11 21.10 17.27
CA LEU A 208 -0.14 21.69 18.18
C LEU A 208 0.81 22.67 17.46
N MET A 209 1.05 22.47 16.17
CA MET A 209 1.87 23.37 15.35
C MET A 209 1.11 24.63 14.92
N ASP A 210 -0.21 24.52 14.68
CA ASP A 210 -1.06 25.67 14.30
C ASP A 210 -1.42 26.56 15.49
N ASP A 211 -1.37 26.04 16.72
CA ASP A 211 -1.85 26.70 17.93
C ASP A 211 -0.78 27.64 18.55
N GLN A 212 -0.41 28.70 17.82
CA GLN A 212 0.29 29.83 18.47
C GLN A 212 -0.68 30.80 19.17
N GLU A 213 -2.00 30.72 19.02
CA GLU A 213 -2.90 31.77 19.55
C GLU A 213 -4.15 31.36 20.34
N GLU A 214 -4.68 30.14 20.29
CA GLU A 214 -5.83 29.77 21.15
C GLU A 214 -5.95 28.26 21.38
N LYS A 215 -6.07 27.84 22.65
CA LYS A 215 -6.46 26.49 23.06
C LYS A 215 -7.90 26.20 22.66
N VAL A 216 -8.11 25.79 21.43
CA VAL A 216 -9.42 25.33 20.96
C VAL A 216 -9.48 23.82 21.15
N ALA A 217 -10.57 23.36 21.79
CA ALA A 217 -10.91 21.95 21.85
C ALA A 217 -10.85 21.33 20.45
N MET A 218 -10.20 20.18 20.36
CA MET A 218 -9.93 19.43 19.13
C MET A 218 -11.14 19.45 18.18
N ASN A 219 -11.08 20.25 17.15
CA ASN A 219 -12.12 20.30 16.14
C ASN A 219 -11.84 19.27 15.06
N MET A 220 -12.41 18.07 15.21
CA MET A 220 -12.27 16.96 14.27
C MET A 220 -12.60 17.36 12.81
N ASN A 221 -13.37 18.41 12.59
CA ASN A 221 -13.68 18.90 11.25
C ASN A 221 -12.53 19.71 10.62
N ALA A 222 -11.72 20.41 11.43
CA ALA A 222 -10.55 21.13 10.95
C ALA A 222 -9.41 20.15 10.53
N LEU A 223 -9.38 18.97 11.13
CA LEU A 223 -8.42 17.91 10.79
C LEU A 223 -8.69 17.27 9.43
N SER A 224 -9.95 17.27 8.97
CA SER A 224 -10.30 16.70 7.66
C SER A 224 -9.70 17.49 6.50
N ASP A 225 -9.31 18.74 6.73
CA ASP A 225 -8.75 19.62 5.70
C ASP A 225 -7.24 19.44 5.53
N ASN A 226 -6.56 18.73 6.46
CA ASN A 226 -5.15 18.42 6.31
C ASN A 226 -4.95 17.31 5.26
N PRO A 227 -4.10 17.51 4.25
CA PRO A 227 -3.92 16.56 3.14
C PRO A 227 -3.50 15.16 3.60
N ILE A 228 -2.62 15.06 4.60
CA ILE A 228 -2.15 13.77 5.14
C ILE A 228 -3.31 13.01 5.79
N VAL A 229 -4.06 13.68 6.68
CA VAL A 229 -5.21 13.09 7.37
C VAL A 229 -6.31 12.72 6.37
N ALA A 230 -6.57 13.58 5.39
CA ALA A 230 -7.52 13.32 4.31
C ALA A 230 -7.12 12.09 3.48
N SER A 231 -5.84 11.95 3.14
CA SER A 231 -5.31 10.78 2.42
C SER A 231 -5.45 9.49 3.25
N ILE A 232 -5.06 9.50 4.53
CA ILE A 232 -5.24 8.34 5.41
C ILE A 232 -6.73 7.96 5.47
N ASN A 233 -7.61 8.92 5.71
CA ASN A 233 -9.05 8.68 5.78
C ASN A 233 -9.64 8.15 4.47
N THR A 234 -9.14 8.61 3.33
CA THR A 234 -9.60 8.16 2.02
C THR A 234 -9.31 6.68 1.79
N TYR A 235 -8.13 6.23 2.19
CA TYR A 235 -7.65 4.88 1.87
C TYR A 235 -7.82 3.87 3.00
N PHE A 236 -7.86 4.31 4.27
CA PHE A 236 -7.75 3.42 5.43
C PHE A 236 -8.86 3.62 6.47
N LYS A 237 -9.81 4.53 6.28
CA LYS A 237 -10.82 4.83 7.30
C LYS A 237 -11.66 3.60 7.69
N PRO A 238 -11.36 2.91 8.79
CA PRO A 238 -12.26 1.94 9.38
C PRO A 238 -13.37 2.68 10.12
N SER A 239 -14.61 2.25 9.92
CA SER A 239 -15.76 2.83 10.65
C SER A 239 -16.10 2.06 11.93
N GLY A 240 -15.35 1.02 12.26
CA GLY A 240 -15.56 0.16 13.40
C GLY A 240 -15.65 -1.31 13.00
N SER A 241 -15.99 -2.19 13.95
CA SER A 241 -16.20 -3.63 13.72
C SER A 241 -16.96 -4.26 14.86
N ASN A 242 -17.59 -5.41 14.59
CA ASN A 242 -18.21 -6.24 15.61
C ASN A 242 -17.74 -7.69 15.48
N ALA A 243 -17.46 -8.35 16.59
CA ALA A 243 -17.18 -9.78 16.62
C ALA A 243 -17.91 -10.44 17.81
N PHE A 244 -18.51 -11.60 17.57
CA PHE A 244 -19.22 -12.36 18.58
C PHE A 244 -18.82 -13.82 18.49
N ALA A 245 -18.40 -14.40 19.62
CA ALA A 245 -18.16 -15.83 19.73
C ALA A 245 -19.18 -16.44 20.69
N VAL A 246 -19.90 -17.46 20.25
CA VAL A 246 -20.87 -18.20 21.05
C VAL A 246 -20.33 -19.60 21.29
N SER A 247 -20.14 -19.95 22.57
CA SER A 247 -19.66 -21.28 22.93
C SER A 247 -20.73 -22.33 22.70
N LYS A 248 -20.29 -23.56 22.48
CA LYS A 248 -21.11 -24.75 22.30
C LYS A 248 -22.20 -24.91 23.37
N SER A 249 -21.87 -24.61 24.64
CA SER A 249 -22.80 -24.72 25.77
C SER A 249 -23.93 -23.68 25.77
N ARG A 250 -23.84 -22.65 24.90
CA ARG A 250 -24.82 -21.56 24.78
C ARG A 250 -25.56 -21.59 23.46
N SER A 251 -25.24 -22.53 22.58
CA SER A 251 -25.90 -22.74 21.29
C SER A 251 -27.00 -23.78 21.42
N GLN A 252 -28.12 -23.56 20.77
CA GLN A 252 -29.23 -24.50 20.76
C GLN A 252 -28.83 -25.82 20.06
N ASP A 253 -28.01 -25.73 19.00
CA ASP A 253 -27.59 -26.88 18.20
C ASP A 253 -26.27 -27.50 18.69
N ASN A 254 -25.78 -27.05 19.88
CA ASN A 254 -24.53 -27.51 20.49
C ASN A 254 -23.29 -27.28 19.57
N GLU A 255 -23.29 -26.18 18.81
CA GLU A 255 -22.23 -25.76 17.91
C GLU A 255 -21.52 -24.50 18.41
N THR A 256 -20.25 -24.34 18.10
CA THR A 256 -19.53 -23.08 18.30
C THR A 256 -19.77 -22.18 17.10
N MET A 257 -20.15 -20.93 17.36
CA MET A 257 -20.38 -19.94 16.32
C MET A 257 -19.47 -18.75 16.47
N LEU A 258 -18.99 -18.22 15.35
CA LEU A 258 -18.23 -16.97 15.28
C LEU A 258 -18.89 -16.08 14.22
N VAL A 259 -19.19 -14.85 14.62
CA VAL A 259 -19.64 -13.78 13.73
C VAL A 259 -18.57 -12.71 13.73
N ILE A 260 -18.16 -12.32 12.53
CA ILE A 260 -17.18 -11.26 12.30
C ILE A 260 -17.84 -10.28 11.32
N ASN A 261 -17.91 -9.02 11.72
CA ASN A 261 -18.45 -7.94 10.90
C ASN A 261 -17.48 -6.74 10.95
N SER A 262 -16.55 -6.68 10.02
CA SER A 262 -15.61 -5.57 9.89
C SER A 262 -16.23 -4.50 9.00
N HIS A 263 -16.26 -3.25 9.50
CA HIS A 263 -16.80 -2.10 8.78
C HIS A 263 -15.72 -1.49 7.87
N GLN A 264 -15.20 -2.29 6.95
CA GLN A 264 -14.20 -1.85 5.97
C GLN A 264 -14.88 -1.28 4.72
N PRO A 265 -14.17 -0.39 3.97
CA PRO A 265 -14.64 0.08 2.69
C PRO A 265 -14.92 -1.09 1.73
N LEU A 266 -15.88 -0.90 0.81
CA LEU A 266 -16.18 -1.89 -0.22
C LEU A 266 -15.17 -1.90 -1.38
N THR A 267 -14.32 -0.87 -1.44
CA THR A 267 -13.25 -0.73 -2.45
C THR A 267 -12.01 -0.14 -1.79
N GLY A 268 -10.86 -0.29 -2.43
CA GLY A 268 -9.59 0.27 -1.95
C GLY A 268 -8.68 -0.76 -1.27
N PRO A 269 -7.55 -0.31 -0.71
CA PRO A 269 -6.47 -1.19 -0.24
C PRO A 269 -6.82 -2.00 1.00
N VAL A 270 -7.92 -1.69 1.66
CA VAL A 270 -8.40 -2.39 2.87
C VAL A 270 -9.81 -2.97 2.70
N ALA A 271 -10.30 -3.05 1.46
CA ALA A 271 -11.51 -3.80 1.14
C ALA A 271 -11.27 -5.30 1.34
N TRP A 272 -12.29 -6.00 1.84
CA TRP A 272 -12.18 -7.44 2.02
C TRP A 272 -12.23 -8.19 0.69
N TYR A 273 -11.27 -9.11 0.53
CA TYR A 273 -11.27 -10.15 -0.49
C TYR A 273 -11.45 -11.50 0.19
N GLU A 274 -12.50 -12.22 -0.16
CA GLU A 274 -12.80 -13.53 0.42
C GLU A 274 -12.06 -14.64 -0.33
N ILE A 275 -11.45 -15.58 0.41
CA ILE A 275 -10.69 -16.69 -0.15
C ILE A 275 -10.70 -17.91 0.76
N HIS A 276 -10.66 -19.10 0.14
CA HIS A 276 -10.34 -20.37 0.78
C HIS A 276 -9.01 -20.89 0.24
N ILE A 277 -8.07 -21.20 1.13
CA ILE A 277 -6.74 -21.69 0.82
C ILE A 277 -6.55 -23.04 1.49
N LYS A 278 -6.14 -24.05 0.71
CA LYS A 278 -5.83 -25.38 1.23
C LYS A 278 -4.55 -25.91 0.63
N SER A 279 -3.69 -26.54 1.44
CA SER A 279 -2.46 -27.22 0.99
C SER A 279 -2.39 -28.66 1.46
N GLY A 280 -1.48 -29.41 0.84
CA GLY A 280 -1.11 -30.76 1.28
C GLY A 280 -0.27 -30.75 2.57
N GLU A 281 0.29 -29.62 2.97
CA GLU A 281 1.10 -29.45 4.19
C GLU A 281 0.28 -29.14 5.43
N GLY A 282 -1.04 -28.97 5.29
CA GLY A 282 -1.99 -28.82 6.42
C GLY A 282 -2.61 -27.45 6.54
N LEU A 283 -2.26 -26.48 5.69
CA LEU A 283 -2.99 -25.22 5.59
C LEU A 283 -4.42 -25.50 5.10
N ASN A 284 -5.40 -25.04 5.83
CA ASN A 284 -6.81 -25.08 5.42
C ASN A 284 -7.53 -23.92 6.11
N ILE A 285 -7.66 -22.80 5.41
CA ILE A 285 -8.13 -21.54 5.97
C ILE A 285 -9.10 -20.89 5.00
N MET A 286 -10.25 -20.42 5.50
CA MET A 286 -11.20 -19.62 4.75
C MET A 286 -11.45 -18.31 5.49
N GLY A 287 -11.53 -17.19 4.75
CA GLY A 287 -11.83 -15.89 5.34
C GLY A 287 -11.47 -14.71 4.46
N GLY A 288 -11.34 -13.56 5.08
CA GLY A 288 -11.06 -12.28 4.44
C GLY A 288 -9.60 -11.87 4.54
N THR A 289 -9.11 -11.35 3.44
CA THR A 289 -7.80 -10.71 3.32
C THR A 289 -7.92 -9.35 2.65
N PHE A 290 -6.83 -8.59 2.61
CA PHE A 290 -6.77 -7.33 1.85
C PHE A 290 -6.04 -7.52 0.51
N PRO A 291 -6.32 -6.68 -0.50
CA PRO A 291 -5.56 -6.70 -1.75
C PRO A 291 -4.06 -6.61 -1.52
N GLY A 292 -3.29 -7.44 -2.21
CA GLY A 292 -1.84 -7.50 -2.08
C GLY A 292 -1.33 -8.07 -0.76
N SER A 293 -2.19 -8.67 0.08
CA SER A 293 -1.79 -9.37 1.30
C SER A 293 -1.84 -10.89 1.08
N PRO A 294 -0.77 -11.62 1.39
CA PRO A 294 -0.73 -13.07 1.26
C PRO A 294 -1.41 -13.82 2.42
N PHE A 295 -1.93 -13.12 3.43
CA PHE A 295 -2.46 -13.72 4.66
C PHE A 295 -3.95 -13.47 4.85
N VAL A 296 -4.67 -14.44 5.40
CA VAL A 296 -6.05 -14.29 5.84
C VAL A 296 -6.07 -13.61 7.20
N HIS A 297 -6.65 -12.40 7.26
CA HIS A 297 -6.65 -11.56 8.45
C HIS A 297 -7.78 -11.90 9.42
N VAL A 298 -8.93 -12.29 8.90
CA VAL A 298 -10.10 -12.75 9.67
C VAL A 298 -10.65 -13.99 9.01
N GLY A 299 -10.99 -15.01 9.78
CA GLY A 299 -11.43 -16.26 9.16
C GLY A 299 -11.52 -17.42 10.12
N PHE A 300 -11.48 -18.62 9.56
CA PHE A 300 -11.57 -19.85 10.32
C PHE A 300 -10.90 -21.03 9.60
N ASN A 301 -10.61 -22.06 10.38
CA ASN A 301 -10.29 -23.40 9.95
C ASN A 301 -11.10 -24.41 10.73
N GLU A 302 -10.77 -25.71 10.64
CA GLU A 302 -11.53 -26.77 11.33
C GLU A 302 -11.51 -26.66 12.88
N ASN A 303 -10.53 -25.96 13.44
CA ASN A 303 -10.25 -25.95 14.88
C ASN A 303 -10.39 -24.57 15.52
N LEU A 304 -10.22 -23.51 14.75
CA LEU A 304 -10.13 -22.14 15.23
C LEU A 304 -10.84 -21.18 14.29
N GLY A 305 -11.59 -20.25 14.86
CA GLY A 305 -12.05 -19.05 14.20
C GLY A 305 -11.45 -17.81 14.87
N TRP A 306 -11.10 -16.80 14.08
CA TRP A 306 -10.58 -15.54 14.60
C TRP A 306 -11.18 -14.35 13.88
N GLY A 307 -11.34 -13.26 14.62
CA GLY A 307 -11.83 -11.98 14.11
C GLY A 307 -11.14 -10.86 14.87
N ALA A 308 -10.94 -9.77 14.18
CA ALA A 308 -10.37 -8.56 14.76
C ALA A 308 -11.41 -7.44 14.72
N THR A 309 -11.42 -6.62 15.76
CA THR A 309 -12.19 -5.37 15.82
C THR A 309 -11.22 -4.22 16.02
N VAL A 310 -11.66 -3.00 15.68
CA VAL A 310 -10.85 -1.81 15.96
C VAL A 310 -10.63 -1.72 17.46
N ASN A 311 -9.36 -1.75 17.84
CA ASN A 311 -8.92 -1.45 19.19
C ASN A 311 -8.36 -0.02 19.17
N GLN A 312 -8.74 0.78 20.17
CA GLN A 312 -8.24 2.15 20.35
C GLN A 312 -7.47 2.26 21.66
N PRO A 313 -6.37 1.50 21.83
CA PRO A 313 -5.51 1.70 22.98
C PRO A 313 -4.75 3.02 22.79
N ASP A 314 -4.43 3.64 23.89
CA ASP A 314 -3.46 4.73 23.91
C ASP A 314 -2.05 4.15 23.67
N LEU A 315 -1.60 4.26 22.41
CA LEU A 315 -0.33 3.67 21.92
C LEU A 315 0.68 4.73 21.51
N SER A 316 0.34 6.02 21.58
CA SER A 316 1.20 7.09 21.09
C SER A 316 1.27 8.21 22.11
N ASP A 317 2.48 8.65 22.37
CA ASP A 317 2.76 9.86 23.14
C ASP A 317 3.40 10.91 22.24
N ILE A 318 3.03 12.16 22.44
CA ILE A 318 3.67 13.31 21.75
C ILE A 318 4.51 14.07 22.77
N TYR A 319 5.77 14.30 22.44
CA TYR A 319 6.74 15.00 23.27
C TYR A 319 7.16 16.30 22.61
N GLU A 320 7.07 17.42 23.35
CA GLU A 320 7.71 18.66 22.98
C GLU A 320 9.19 18.58 23.36
N LEU A 321 10.07 18.67 22.36
CA LEU A 321 11.52 18.57 22.58
C LEU A 321 12.09 19.94 22.95
N LYS A 322 12.86 20.00 24.01
CA LYS A 322 13.64 21.20 24.38
C LYS A 322 14.87 21.26 23.52
N LEU A 323 14.94 22.27 22.67
CA LEU A 323 16.10 22.51 21.80
C LEU A 323 17.27 23.11 22.59
N ASN A 324 18.51 22.80 22.17
CA ASN A 324 19.70 23.42 22.71
C ASN A 324 19.78 24.90 22.25
N PRO A 325 19.76 25.87 23.16
CA PRO A 325 19.81 27.29 22.79
C PRO A 325 21.11 27.73 22.07
N GLU A 326 22.17 26.92 22.16
CA GLU A 326 23.47 27.19 21.51
C GLU A 326 23.60 26.39 20.18
N ASN A 327 22.78 25.37 19.95
CA ASN A 327 22.83 24.54 18.75
C ASN A 327 21.46 23.94 18.46
N ASN A 328 20.73 24.50 17.51
CA ASN A 328 19.36 24.05 17.13
C ASN A 328 19.30 22.63 16.54
N ASP A 329 20.45 22.02 16.21
CA ASP A 329 20.54 20.63 15.73
C ASP A 329 20.55 19.61 16.88
N GLN A 330 20.34 20.09 18.14
CA GLN A 330 20.32 19.27 19.34
C GLN A 330 19.06 19.46 20.17
N TYR A 331 18.61 18.39 20.82
CA TYR A 331 17.54 18.39 21.81
C TYR A 331 17.99 17.74 23.11
N GLU A 332 17.33 18.08 24.21
CA GLU A 332 17.57 17.46 25.52
C GLU A 332 16.89 16.10 25.64
N LEU A 333 17.68 15.05 25.92
CA LEU A 333 17.20 13.71 26.23
C LEU A 333 17.94 13.22 27.48
N ASP A 334 17.21 12.89 28.54
CA ASP A 334 17.74 12.39 29.83
C ASP A 334 18.85 13.27 30.42
N GLY A 335 18.75 14.59 30.26
CA GLY A 335 19.69 15.55 30.75
C GLY A 335 20.97 15.74 29.91
N ALA A 336 21.02 15.14 28.74
CA ALA A 336 22.09 15.29 27.77
C ALA A 336 21.62 15.92 26.45
N TRP A 337 22.48 16.69 25.77
CA TRP A 337 22.19 17.19 24.43
C TRP A 337 22.50 16.10 23.39
N VAL A 338 21.49 15.72 22.61
CA VAL A 338 21.58 14.71 21.56
C VAL A 338 21.32 15.37 20.22
N ASN A 339 22.12 15.05 19.20
CA ASN A 339 21.90 15.54 17.85
C ASN A 339 20.65 14.93 17.22
N PHE A 340 19.91 15.72 16.43
CA PHE A 340 18.93 15.17 15.50
C PHE A 340 19.61 14.26 14.47
N THR A 341 18.89 13.23 14.04
CA THR A 341 19.24 12.48 12.84
C THR A 341 18.43 13.04 11.70
N GLU A 342 19.11 13.67 10.76
CA GLU A 342 18.49 14.20 9.55
C GLU A 342 18.63 13.20 8.42
N THR A 343 17.60 13.11 7.57
CA THR A 343 17.59 12.23 6.42
C THR A 343 16.91 12.93 5.26
N ASP A 344 17.65 13.14 4.18
CA ASP A 344 17.07 13.60 2.91
C ASP A 344 16.21 12.50 2.30
N GLN A 345 15.02 12.85 1.86
CA GLN A 345 14.11 11.93 1.21
C GLN A 345 13.76 12.39 -0.20
N GLU A 346 13.98 11.51 -1.16
CA GLU A 346 13.62 11.74 -2.56
C GLU A 346 12.25 11.16 -2.86
N PHE A 347 11.40 11.92 -3.56
CA PHE A 347 10.08 11.50 -3.99
C PHE A 347 10.04 11.31 -5.49
N LYS A 348 9.63 10.12 -5.91
CA LYS A 348 9.46 9.80 -7.32
C LYS A 348 8.02 10.01 -7.74
N VAL A 349 7.77 11.08 -8.47
CA VAL A 349 6.44 11.43 -8.98
C VAL A 349 6.27 10.90 -10.39
N LYS A 350 5.31 10.03 -10.62
CA LYS A 350 4.97 9.52 -11.94
C LYS A 350 4.23 10.60 -12.73
N LEU A 351 4.75 10.96 -13.89
CA LEU A 351 4.14 11.96 -14.77
C LEU A 351 3.09 11.31 -15.69
N PHE A 352 3.57 10.55 -16.67
CA PHE A 352 2.74 9.79 -17.61
C PHE A 352 3.58 8.71 -18.28
N GLY A 353 2.98 7.56 -18.57
CA GLY A 353 3.70 6.42 -19.15
C GLY A 353 4.90 6.02 -18.29
N PRO A 354 6.12 5.89 -18.87
CA PRO A 354 7.31 5.52 -18.11
C PRO A 354 8.04 6.71 -17.45
N PHE A 355 7.55 7.93 -17.61
CA PHE A 355 8.24 9.14 -17.14
C PHE A 355 7.91 9.44 -15.68
N SER A 356 8.94 9.68 -14.91
CA SER A 356 8.88 10.19 -13.56
C SER A 356 9.93 11.29 -13.36
N ILE A 357 9.72 12.12 -12.35
CA ILE A 357 10.69 13.07 -11.81
C ILE A 357 10.98 12.68 -10.37
N THR A 358 12.18 13.00 -9.92
CA THR A 358 12.62 12.84 -8.53
C THR A 358 12.99 14.20 -7.99
#